data_6f77cc68f0b9da3a5ab096140968eb11
#
_entry.id   6f77cc68f0b9da3a5ab096140968eb11
#
_cell.length_a   1.000
_cell.length_b   1.000
_cell.length_c   1.000
_cell.angle_alpha   90.00
_cell.angle_beta   90.00
_cell.angle_gamma   90.00
#
_symmetry.space_group_name_H-M   'P 1'
#
loop_
_entity.id
_entity.type
_entity.pdbx_description
1 polymer ?
#
loop_
_entity_poly.entity_id
_entity_poly.type
_entity_poly.pdbx_seq_one_letter_code
_entity_poly.pdbx_strand_id
1 'polypeptide(L)'
;MEGLSYYKIAQLLMSRNIPAPAGGEKWYTRTVESILTNEKYKGSALLQKKFTVDFLTKKQKVNEGEVPQYFVEHSHDAIIDPEEFKLVQAEIERRKGLGKEYSGSSIFSAKLVCSCCGGFFGSKVWHSTSKYRRVIWQCNHKFQNGEKCTTPHLYEDEVKKRFIEVCGRVNSDKDDFIESCRQIVEMLSNTTALDKKIEEQYIQLNGLAAAMQEFIKENAMKPQDEDFYKKKMAEYNSQKAEAEKVLHDLQDKRAARLSRKELLDGLVKVLEENGILIDKFDEQLWRLMVEKVTVDTDGKLTFTLRNGMEIEA
;
A
#
# COMPACT_ATOMS: atom_id res chain seq x y z
N MET A 1 4.19 -12.32 8.20
CA MET A 1 3.05 -11.36 8.01
C MET A 1 1.77 -12.12 7.69
N GLU A 2 0.75 -12.06 8.55
CA GLU A 2 -0.55 -12.76 8.33
C GLU A 2 -1.52 -11.97 7.43
N GLY A 3 -1.21 -10.73 7.07
CA GLY A 3 -2.02 -9.86 6.19
C GLY A 3 -3.39 -9.48 6.75
N LEU A 4 -3.54 -9.47 8.07
CA LEU A 4 -4.77 -9.07 8.73
C LEU A 4 -5.06 -7.57 8.49
N SER A 5 -6.35 -7.20 8.46
CA SER A 5 -6.75 -5.80 8.49
C SER A 5 -6.53 -5.20 9.89
N TYR A 6 -6.38 -3.89 9.99
CA TYR A 6 -6.24 -3.20 11.29
C TYR A 6 -7.36 -3.58 12.27
N TYR A 7 -8.59 -3.72 11.78
CA TYR A 7 -9.73 -4.17 12.59
C TYR A 7 -9.52 -5.59 13.14
N LYS A 8 -9.09 -6.54 12.30
CA LYS A 8 -8.84 -7.91 12.74
C LYS A 8 -7.64 -8.02 13.68
N ILE A 9 -6.59 -7.22 13.46
CA ILE A 9 -5.48 -7.12 14.39
C ILE A 9 -5.98 -6.63 15.76
N ALA A 10 -6.79 -5.58 15.78
CA ALA A 10 -7.38 -5.07 17.03
C ALA A 10 -8.21 -6.14 17.75
N GLN A 11 -9.04 -6.89 17.02
CA GLN A 11 -9.82 -8.01 17.57
C GLN A 11 -8.94 -9.14 18.11
N LEU A 12 -7.89 -9.50 17.38
CA LEU A 12 -6.95 -10.53 17.79
C LEU A 12 -6.23 -10.13 19.09
N LEU A 13 -5.79 -8.89 19.21
CA LEU A 13 -5.14 -8.38 20.42
C LEU A 13 -6.10 -8.42 21.62
N MET A 14 -7.36 -8.01 21.42
CA MET A 14 -8.40 -8.13 22.45
C MET A 14 -8.68 -9.58 22.84
N SER A 15 -8.79 -10.48 21.87
CA SER A 15 -9.04 -11.91 22.14
C SER A 15 -7.89 -12.60 22.89
N ARG A 16 -6.67 -12.05 22.76
CA ARG A 16 -5.47 -12.51 23.48
C ARG A 16 -5.25 -11.79 24.82
N ASN A 17 -6.21 -10.94 25.24
CA ASN A 17 -6.12 -10.13 26.45
C ASN A 17 -4.85 -9.25 26.52
N ILE A 18 -4.36 -8.79 25.36
CA ILE A 18 -3.22 -7.87 25.29
C ILE A 18 -3.75 -6.46 25.58
N PRO A 19 -3.25 -5.76 26.62
CA PRO A 19 -3.73 -4.42 26.95
C PRO A 19 -3.34 -3.41 25.87
N ALA A 20 -4.21 -2.46 25.61
CA ALA A 20 -3.91 -1.35 24.71
C ALA A 20 -2.85 -0.40 25.32
N PRO A 21 -2.13 0.39 24.53
CA PRO A 21 -1.05 1.28 25.02
C PRO A 21 -1.47 2.25 26.12
N ALA A 22 -2.76 2.60 26.22
CA ALA A 22 -3.31 3.42 27.28
C ALA A 22 -3.75 2.62 28.53
N GLY A 23 -3.42 1.34 28.62
CA GLY A 23 -3.78 0.43 29.72
C GLY A 23 -5.22 -0.09 29.68
N GLY A 24 -6.02 0.27 28.69
CA GLY A 24 -7.39 -0.22 28.50
C GLY A 24 -7.45 -1.56 27.76
N GLU A 25 -8.61 -2.24 27.85
CA GLU A 25 -8.83 -3.52 27.14
C GLU A 25 -9.18 -3.31 25.65
N LYS A 26 -9.66 -2.13 25.28
CA LYS A 26 -10.17 -1.85 23.94
C LYS A 26 -9.09 -1.35 22.98
N TRP A 27 -8.87 -2.08 21.92
CA TRP A 27 -8.03 -1.69 20.80
C TRP A 27 -8.84 -1.01 19.69
N TYR A 28 -8.31 0.09 19.18
CA TYR A 28 -8.89 0.83 18.06
C TYR A 28 -8.05 0.63 16.80
N THR A 29 -8.69 0.59 15.65
CA THR A 29 -8.02 0.46 14.34
C THR A 29 -6.97 1.53 14.12
N ARG A 30 -7.24 2.78 14.51
CA ARG A 30 -6.30 3.90 14.42
C ARG A 30 -5.04 3.71 15.29
N THR A 31 -5.18 3.07 16.44
CA THR A 31 -4.04 2.75 17.32
C THR A 31 -3.15 1.70 16.66
N VAL A 32 -3.76 0.66 16.08
CA VAL A 32 -3.03 -0.38 15.33
C VAL A 32 -2.31 0.23 14.13
N GLU A 33 -2.97 1.06 13.34
CA GLU A 33 -2.38 1.77 12.21
C GLU A 33 -1.19 2.62 12.65
N SER A 34 -1.36 3.41 13.71
CA SER A 34 -0.29 4.26 14.25
C SER A 34 0.94 3.47 14.71
N ILE A 35 0.75 2.27 15.28
CA ILE A 35 1.84 1.40 15.69
C ILE A 35 2.55 0.83 14.45
N LEU A 36 1.79 0.30 13.49
CA LEU A 36 2.35 -0.33 12.29
C LEU A 36 3.10 0.65 11.38
N THR A 37 2.77 1.95 11.43
CA THR A 37 3.39 2.99 10.59
C THR A 37 4.45 3.81 11.33
N ASN A 38 4.72 3.53 12.60
CA ASN A 38 5.66 4.30 13.39
C ASN A 38 7.10 3.81 13.17
N GLU A 39 7.90 4.63 12.51
CA GLU A 39 9.30 4.37 12.18
C GLU A 39 10.20 4.11 13.41
N LYS A 40 9.76 4.49 14.59
CA LYS A 40 10.51 4.23 15.83
C LYS A 40 10.67 2.75 16.12
N TYR A 41 9.73 1.90 15.69
CA TYR A 41 9.85 0.46 15.91
C TYR A 41 11.01 -0.18 15.14
N LYS A 42 11.44 0.41 14.02
CA LYS A 42 12.63 -0.03 13.27
C LYS A 42 13.93 0.67 13.69
N GLY A 43 13.92 1.42 14.79
CA GLY A 43 15.09 2.12 15.30
C GLY A 43 15.37 3.49 14.67
N SER A 44 14.46 4.06 13.90
CA SER A 44 14.61 5.37 13.25
C SER A 44 13.71 6.42 13.90
N ALA A 45 14.01 7.69 13.72
CA ALA A 45 13.18 8.79 14.22
C ALA A 45 12.99 9.87 13.15
N LEU A 46 11.73 10.24 12.89
CA LEU A 46 11.38 11.44 12.13
C LEU A 46 11.08 12.58 13.11
N LEU A 47 11.95 13.59 13.09
CA LEU A 47 11.83 14.77 13.95
C LEU A 47 10.98 15.84 13.27
N GLN A 48 10.40 16.73 14.08
CA GLN A 48 9.55 17.84 13.62
C GLN A 48 8.31 17.42 12.81
N LYS A 49 7.71 16.29 13.16
CA LYS A 49 6.39 15.86 12.63
C LYS A 49 5.27 16.87 12.88
N LYS A 50 5.40 17.69 13.92
CA LYS A 50 4.47 18.77 14.28
C LYS A 50 5.26 20.00 14.67
N PHE A 51 4.68 21.16 14.44
CA PHE A 51 5.22 22.44 14.89
C PHE A 51 4.13 23.32 15.46
N THR A 52 4.52 24.29 16.28
CA THR A 52 3.61 25.25 16.89
C THR A 52 3.38 26.40 15.92
N VAL A 53 2.16 26.56 15.44
CA VAL A 53 1.77 27.60 14.48
C VAL A 53 1.62 28.95 15.19
N ASP A 54 1.13 28.94 16.41
CA ASP A 54 0.85 30.14 17.20
C ASP A 54 1.44 29.97 18.61
N PHE A 55 2.36 30.86 18.94
CA PHE A 55 3.07 30.87 20.22
C PHE A 55 2.13 31.17 21.42
N LEU A 56 1.12 32.01 21.21
CA LEU A 56 0.20 32.40 22.29
C LEU A 56 -0.79 31.29 22.65
N THR A 57 -1.41 30.69 21.64
CA THR A 57 -2.38 29.61 21.82
C THR A 57 -1.75 28.23 21.91
N LYS A 58 -0.45 28.12 21.67
CA LYS A 58 0.31 26.83 21.59
C LYS A 58 -0.32 25.80 20.65
N LYS A 59 -1.09 26.27 19.65
CA LYS A 59 -1.73 25.42 18.68
C LYS A 59 -0.69 24.72 17.80
N GLN A 60 -0.72 23.40 17.81
CA GLN A 60 0.16 22.58 16.99
C GLN A 60 -0.52 22.17 15.68
N LYS A 61 0.25 22.18 14.60
CA LYS A 61 -0.11 21.63 13.28
C LYS A 61 0.84 20.48 12.92
N VAL A 62 0.33 19.51 12.15
CA VAL A 62 1.18 18.52 11.49
C VAL A 62 2.06 19.26 10.47
N ASN A 63 3.32 18.93 10.44
CA ASN A 63 4.28 19.50 9.49
C ASN A 63 4.11 18.79 8.14
N GLU A 64 3.59 19.49 7.17
CA GLU A 64 3.37 19.03 5.80
C GLU A 64 4.44 19.55 4.84
N GLY A 65 5.57 20.06 5.39
CA GLY A 65 6.68 20.64 4.63
C GLY A 65 6.94 22.13 4.95
N GLU A 66 6.15 22.74 5.86
CA GLU A 66 6.33 24.15 6.24
C GLU A 66 7.61 24.39 7.05
N VAL A 67 8.06 23.37 7.78
CA VAL A 67 9.30 23.43 8.58
C VAL A 67 10.16 22.21 8.21
N PRO A 68 11.50 22.35 8.12
CA PRO A 68 12.38 21.22 7.81
C PRO A 68 12.15 20.03 8.74
N GLN A 69 12.01 18.84 8.18
CA GLN A 69 11.94 17.58 8.91
C GLN A 69 13.30 16.87 8.83
N TYR A 70 13.68 16.22 9.90
CA TYR A 70 14.94 15.48 9.96
C TYR A 70 14.67 14.01 10.23
N PHE A 71 15.08 13.16 9.31
CA PHE A 71 15.04 11.72 9.48
C PHE A 71 16.39 11.22 10.00
N VAL A 72 16.36 10.56 11.14
CA VAL A 72 17.55 10.00 11.80
C VAL A 72 17.45 8.49 11.75
N GLU A 73 18.35 7.85 11.01
CA GLU A 73 18.48 6.39 11.01
C GLU A 73 19.29 5.95 12.24
N HIS A 74 18.99 4.73 12.71
CA HIS A 74 19.68 4.13 13.87
C HIS A 74 19.70 5.05 15.11
N SER A 75 18.59 5.76 15.35
CA SER A 75 18.43 6.65 16.52
C SER A 75 18.41 5.89 17.85
N HIS A 76 18.03 4.62 17.81
CA HIS A 76 17.97 3.69 18.96
C HIS A 76 17.90 2.25 18.43
N ASP A 77 18.03 1.27 19.33
CA ASP A 77 17.93 -0.14 18.98
C ASP A 77 16.53 -0.47 18.40
N ALA A 78 16.52 -1.19 17.30
CA ALA A 78 15.30 -1.60 16.64
C ALA A 78 14.55 -2.65 17.47
N ILE A 79 13.25 -2.48 17.64
CA ILE A 79 12.36 -3.46 18.28
C ILE A 79 11.89 -4.50 17.25
N ILE A 80 11.69 -4.06 16.01
CA ILE A 80 11.31 -4.89 14.87
C ILE A 80 12.43 -4.78 13.85
N ASP A 81 12.77 -5.91 13.23
CA ASP A 81 13.75 -5.93 12.15
C ASP A 81 13.40 -4.91 11.06
N PRO A 82 14.34 -4.04 10.64
CA PRO A 82 14.08 -3.01 9.64
C PRO A 82 13.56 -3.56 8.31
N GLU A 83 13.97 -4.76 7.89
CA GLU A 83 13.50 -5.40 6.66
C GLU A 83 12.04 -5.87 6.82
N GLU A 84 11.69 -6.46 7.98
CA GLU A 84 10.30 -6.82 8.26
C GLU A 84 9.40 -5.57 8.29
N PHE A 85 9.86 -4.49 8.89
CA PHE A 85 9.13 -3.22 8.90
C PHE A 85 8.91 -2.69 7.47
N LYS A 86 9.92 -2.75 6.60
CA LYS A 86 9.79 -2.34 5.19
C LYS A 86 8.74 -3.16 4.44
N LEU A 87 8.74 -4.50 4.62
CA LEU A 87 7.73 -5.38 4.01
C LEU A 87 6.31 -5.04 4.46
N VAL A 88 6.13 -4.67 5.74
CA VAL A 88 4.84 -4.23 6.28
C VAL A 88 4.40 -2.91 5.62
N GLN A 89 5.31 -1.93 5.49
CA GLN A 89 4.99 -0.65 4.81
C GLN A 89 4.64 -0.88 3.33
N ALA A 90 5.40 -1.73 2.64
CA ALA A 90 5.13 -2.09 1.25
C ALA A 90 3.72 -2.69 1.06
N GLU A 91 3.29 -3.57 1.97
CA GLU A 91 1.95 -4.14 1.95
C GLU A 91 0.86 -3.10 2.27
N ILE A 92 1.11 -2.17 3.19
CA ILE A 92 0.20 -1.06 3.50
C ILE A 92 0.00 -0.18 2.27
N GLU A 93 1.07 0.24 1.60
CA GLU A 93 1.00 1.06 0.39
C GLU A 93 0.32 0.33 -0.77
N ARG A 94 0.63 -0.95 -0.97
CA ARG A 94 -0.08 -1.78 -1.95
C ARG A 94 -1.60 -1.78 -1.72
N ARG A 95 -2.02 -1.89 -0.46
CA ARG A 95 -3.45 -1.88 -0.09
C ARG A 95 -4.12 -0.53 -0.30
N LYS A 96 -3.42 0.57 -0.02
CA LYS A 96 -3.94 1.92 -0.31
C LYS A 96 -4.24 2.09 -1.79
N GLY A 97 -3.36 1.61 -2.67
CA GLY A 97 -3.53 1.68 -4.11
C GLY A 97 -4.73 0.88 -4.66
N LEU A 98 -5.25 -0.11 -3.89
CA LEU A 98 -6.43 -0.90 -4.27
C LEU A 98 -7.77 -0.20 -4.00
N GLY A 99 -7.76 0.96 -3.34
CA GLY A 99 -8.95 1.76 -3.05
C GLY A 99 -9.89 1.18 -1.99
N LYS A 100 -11.05 1.83 -1.82
CA LYS A 100 -12.05 1.51 -0.77
C LYS A 100 -12.77 0.18 -0.94
N GLU A 101 -12.73 -0.44 -2.11
CA GLU A 101 -13.39 -1.72 -2.40
C GLU A 101 -12.70 -2.92 -1.75
N TYR A 102 -11.50 -2.70 -1.20
CA TYR A 102 -10.74 -3.73 -0.52
C TYR A 102 -11.15 -3.85 0.96
N SER A 103 -11.97 -4.85 1.26
CA SER A 103 -12.39 -5.15 2.66
C SER A 103 -11.94 -6.54 3.14
N GLY A 104 -11.31 -7.33 2.28
CA GLY A 104 -10.96 -8.72 2.57
C GLY A 104 -9.72 -8.88 3.43
N SER A 105 -9.80 -9.79 4.41
CA SER A 105 -8.68 -10.18 5.27
C SER A 105 -7.95 -11.45 4.80
N SER A 106 -8.45 -12.09 3.74
CA SER A 106 -7.81 -13.27 3.15
C SER A 106 -6.63 -12.84 2.27
N ILE A 107 -5.61 -13.69 2.20
CA ILE A 107 -4.45 -13.52 1.32
C ILE A 107 -4.82 -13.48 -0.17
N PHE A 108 -5.99 -14.03 -0.54
CA PHE A 108 -6.52 -14.03 -1.91
C PHE A 108 -7.32 -12.77 -2.24
N SER A 109 -7.68 -11.98 -1.23
CA SER A 109 -8.48 -10.75 -1.43
C SER A 109 -7.72 -9.75 -2.28
N ALA A 110 -8.41 -9.14 -3.25
CA ALA A 110 -7.87 -8.22 -4.25
C ALA A 110 -6.70 -8.78 -5.09
N LYS A 111 -6.55 -10.11 -5.12
CA LYS A 111 -5.59 -10.79 -6.01
C LYS A 111 -6.26 -11.61 -7.10
N LEU A 112 -7.46 -12.15 -6.84
CA LEU A 112 -8.23 -12.89 -7.83
C LEU A 112 -9.05 -11.91 -8.66
N VAL A 113 -8.77 -11.84 -9.96
CA VAL A 113 -9.38 -10.90 -10.92
C VAL A 113 -10.14 -11.67 -11.98
N CYS A 114 -11.32 -11.23 -12.33
CA CYS A 114 -12.15 -11.82 -13.37
C CYS A 114 -11.68 -11.37 -14.76
N SER A 115 -11.41 -12.29 -15.68
CA SER A 115 -11.08 -11.97 -17.07
C SER A 115 -12.26 -11.35 -17.83
N CYS A 116 -13.48 -11.76 -17.49
CA CYS A 116 -14.70 -11.31 -18.17
C CYS A 116 -15.05 -9.85 -17.91
N CYS A 117 -14.95 -9.39 -16.63
CA CYS A 117 -15.44 -8.05 -16.24
C CYS A 117 -14.40 -7.21 -15.50
N GLY A 118 -13.18 -7.70 -15.30
CA GLY A 118 -12.12 -7.01 -14.55
C GLY A 118 -12.37 -6.89 -13.04
N GLY A 119 -13.51 -7.36 -12.55
CA GLY A 119 -13.86 -7.25 -11.13
C GLY A 119 -13.10 -8.23 -10.25
N PHE A 120 -12.95 -7.88 -8.96
CA PHE A 120 -12.32 -8.78 -8.00
C PHE A 120 -13.27 -9.90 -7.55
N PHE A 121 -12.67 -11.04 -7.21
CA PHE A 121 -13.37 -12.12 -6.53
C PHE A 121 -13.47 -11.82 -5.03
N GLY A 122 -14.63 -12.06 -4.46
CA GLY A 122 -14.90 -11.99 -3.03
C GLY A 122 -15.21 -13.35 -2.44
N SER A 123 -14.83 -13.56 -1.17
CA SER A 123 -15.20 -14.79 -0.45
C SER A 123 -16.69 -14.80 -0.11
N LYS A 124 -17.35 -15.93 -0.37
CA LYS A 124 -18.74 -16.18 -0.01
C LYS A 124 -18.84 -17.48 0.77
N VAL A 125 -19.72 -17.53 1.75
CA VAL A 125 -19.96 -18.74 2.52
C VAL A 125 -21.21 -19.43 1.99
N TRP A 126 -21.04 -20.64 1.45
CA TRP A 126 -22.15 -21.49 1.06
C TRP A 126 -22.53 -22.45 2.18
N HIS A 127 -23.81 -22.73 2.30
CA HIS A 127 -24.36 -23.62 3.33
C HIS A 127 -23.94 -23.24 4.76
N SER A 128 -24.04 -21.95 5.08
CA SER A 128 -23.52 -21.37 6.34
C SER A 128 -24.03 -22.06 7.61
N THR A 129 -25.23 -22.67 7.56
CA THR A 129 -25.92 -23.30 8.70
C THR A 129 -25.87 -24.83 8.66
N SER A 130 -25.19 -25.45 7.69
CA SER A 130 -25.20 -26.90 7.52
C SER A 130 -23.78 -27.50 7.66
N LYS A 131 -23.71 -28.84 7.79
CA LYS A 131 -22.44 -29.58 7.78
C LYS A 131 -21.66 -29.45 6.46
N TYR A 132 -22.29 -28.96 5.41
CA TYR A 132 -21.67 -28.71 4.10
C TYR A 132 -21.17 -27.27 3.95
N ARG A 133 -21.03 -26.52 5.05
CA ARG A 133 -20.50 -25.18 5.05
C ARG A 133 -19.12 -25.14 4.39
N ARG A 134 -18.97 -24.29 3.37
CA ARG A 134 -17.69 -24.07 2.67
C ARG A 134 -17.56 -22.63 2.21
N VAL A 135 -16.32 -22.19 2.07
CA VAL A 135 -15.97 -20.88 1.52
C VAL A 135 -15.68 -21.05 0.05
N ILE A 136 -16.27 -20.23 -0.78
CA ILE A 136 -15.99 -20.13 -2.21
C ILE A 136 -15.55 -18.72 -2.55
N TRP A 137 -14.82 -18.58 -3.62
CA TRP A 137 -14.47 -17.31 -4.23
C TRP A 137 -15.30 -17.09 -5.48
N GLN A 138 -15.97 -15.93 -5.57
CA GLN A 138 -16.87 -15.61 -6.67
C GLN A 138 -16.67 -14.16 -7.10
N CYS A 139 -16.72 -13.88 -8.41
CA CYS A 139 -16.68 -12.53 -8.93
C CYS A 139 -17.75 -11.66 -8.25
N ASN A 140 -17.33 -10.50 -7.72
CA ASN A 140 -18.24 -9.58 -7.03
C ASN A 140 -19.29 -8.97 -7.98
N HIS A 141 -18.98 -8.87 -9.28
CA HIS A 141 -19.90 -8.35 -10.29
C HIS A 141 -20.81 -9.42 -10.91
N LYS A 142 -20.82 -10.66 -10.37
CA LYS A 142 -21.59 -11.79 -10.96
C LYS A 142 -23.07 -11.51 -11.14
N PHE A 143 -23.65 -10.66 -10.30
CA PHE A 143 -25.07 -10.31 -10.30
C PHE A 143 -25.32 -8.81 -10.40
N GLN A 144 -24.30 -8.03 -10.78
CA GLN A 144 -24.41 -6.57 -10.94
C GLN A 144 -24.56 -6.23 -12.42
N ASN A 145 -25.23 -5.10 -12.72
CA ASN A 145 -25.32 -4.48 -14.04
C ASN A 145 -26.05 -5.27 -15.16
N GLY A 146 -26.98 -6.14 -14.83
CA GLY A 146 -27.87 -6.79 -15.81
C GLY A 146 -27.27 -7.96 -16.60
N GLU A 147 -25.98 -7.95 -16.91
CA GLU A 147 -25.26 -9.07 -17.53
C GLU A 147 -24.57 -9.92 -16.46
N LYS A 148 -24.90 -11.21 -16.44
CA LYS A 148 -24.27 -12.14 -15.52
C LYS A 148 -22.83 -12.43 -15.97
N CYS A 149 -21.87 -12.17 -15.11
CA CYS A 149 -20.52 -12.65 -15.31
C CYS A 149 -20.51 -14.19 -15.34
N THR A 150 -19.95 -14.77 -16.40
CA THR A 150 -19.97 -16.22 -16.65
C THR A 150 -18.85 -16.97 -15.91
N THR A 151 -17.85 -16.25 -15.39
CA THR A 151 -16.72 -16.84 -14.68
C THR A 151 -17.18 -17.77 -13.55
N PRO A 152 -16.62 -18.98 -13.42
CA PRO A 152 -16.98 -19.92 -12.37
C PRO A 152 -16.56 -19.41 -10.98
N HIS A 153 -17.12 -20.00 -9.94
CA HIS A 153 -16.60 -19.84 -8.58
C HIS A 153 -15.38 -20.75 -8.40
N LEU A 154 -14.49 -20.36 -7.49
CA LEU A 154 -13.29 -21.12 -7.15
C LEU A 154 -13.33 -21.59 -5.71
N TYR A 155 -12.73 -22.73 -5.45
CA TYR A 155 -12.42 -23.18 -4.10
C TYR A 155 -11.01 -22.72 -3.70
N GLU A 156 -10.87 -22.36 -2.44
CA GLU A 156 -9.59 -21.88 -1.91
C GLU A 156 -8.47 -22.91 -2.07
N ASP A 157 -8.80 -24.18 -1.81
CA ASP A 157 -7.86 -25.29 -1.93
C ASP A 157 -7.39 -25.51 -3.37
N GLU A 158 -8.25 -25.23 -4.35
CA GLU A 158 -7.90 -25.29 -5.75
C GLU A 158 -6.88 -24.21 -6.12
N VAL A 159 -7.11 -22.98 -5.69
CA VAL A 159 -6.15 -21.87 -5.90
C VAL A 159 -4.81 -22.18 -5.25
N LYS A 160 -4.81 -22.73 -4.02
CA LYS A 160 -3.58 -23.16 -3.32
C LYS A 160 -2.84 -24.25 -4.11
N LYS A 161 -3.55 -25.25 -4.60
CA LYS A 161 -2.97 -26.35 -5.38
C LYS A 161 -2.33 -25.84 -6.68
N ARG A 162 -3.03 -25.00 -7.42
CA ARG A 162 -2.50 -24.39 -8.65
C ARG A 162 -1.27 -23.52 -8.38
N PHE A 163 -1.26 -22.80 -7.26
CA PHE A 163 -0.06 -22.05 -6.86
C PHE A 163 1.15 -22.94 -6.59
N ILE A 164 0.95 -24.11 -5.96
CA ILE A 164 2.03 -25.08 -5.75
C ILE A 164 2.58 -25.57 -7.10
N GLU A 165 1.70 -25.82 -8.10
CA GLU A 165 2.12 -26.18 -9.45
C GLU A 165 2.97 -25.07 -10.12
N VAL A 166 2.57 -23.79 -9.92
CA VAL A 166 3.35 -22.63 -10.38
C VAL A 166 4.71 -22.57 -9.68
N CYS A 167 4.76 -22.79 -8.37
CA CYS A 167 6.02 -22.87 -7.62
C CYS A 167 6.94 -23.96 -8.16
N GLY A 168 6.40 -25.12 -8.54
CA GLY A 168 7.17 -26.20 -9.17
C GLY A 168 7.82 -25.77 -10.48
N ARG A 169 7.08 -25.06 -11.34
CA ARG A 169 7.62 -24.52 -12.60
C ARG A 169 8.70 -23.47 -12.36
N VAL A 170 8.45 -22.51 -11.47
CA VAL A 170 9.45 -21.49 -11.11
C VAL A 170 10.70 -22.13 -10.50
N ASN A 171 10.55 -23.20 -9.72
CA ASN A 171 11.69 -23.90 -9.12
C ASN A 171 12.55 -24.64 -10.18
N SER A 172 11.96 -25.07 -11.30
CA SER A 172 12.71 -25.67 -12.39
C SER A 172 13.66 -24.68 -13.07
N ASP A 173 13.27 -23.39 -13.13
CA ASP A 173 14.04 -22.32 -13.75
C ASP A 173 14.39 -21.23 -12.71
N LYS A 174 14.76 -21.68 -11.49
CA LYS A 174 14.93 -20.81 -10.31
C LYS A 174 15.95 -19.70 -10.53
N ASP A 175 17.09 -20.04 -11.11
CA ASP A 175 18.19 -19.08 -11.30
C ASP A 175 17.83 -17.99 -12.31
N ASP A 176 17.18 -18.35 -13.41
CA ASP A 176 16.67 -17.39 -14.40
C ASP A 176 15.56 -16.50 -13.80
N PHE A 177 14.72 -17.08 -12.95
CA PHE A 177 13.68 -16.32 -12.27
C PHE A 177 14.27 -15.29 -11.30
N ILE A 178 15.26 -15.68 -10.49
CA ILE A 178 15.98 -14.79 -9.58
C ILE A 178 16.67 -13.67 -10.36
N GLU A 179 17.36 -14.00 -11.44
CA GLU A 179 18.03 -13.00 -12.27
C GLU A 179 17.05 -12.00 -12.87
N SER A 180 15.91 -12.47 -13.37
CA SER A 180 14.81 -11.59 -13.82
C SER A 180 14.32 -10.66 -12.72
N CYS A 181 14.15 -11.16 -11.49
CA CYS A 181 13.76 -10.32 -10.34
C CYS A 181 14.83 -9.25 -10.04
N ARG A 182 16.12 -9.59 -10.04
CA ARG A 182 17.23 -8.65 -9.81
C ARG A 182 17.28 -7.53 -10.84
N GLN A 183 17.10 -7.85 -12.12
CA GLN A 183 17.05 -6.85 -13.20
C GLN A 183 15.92 -5.85 -12.97
N ILE A 184 14.74 -6.32 -12.54
CA ILE A 184 13.62 -5.43 -12.23
C ILE A 184 13.91 -4.60 -10.98
N VAL A 185 14.51 -5.17 -9.95
CA VAL A 185 14.95 -4.44 -8.75
C VAL A 185 15.89 -3.29 -9.12
N GLU A 186 16.88 -3.54 -9.99
CA GLU A 186 17.79 -2.51 -10.49
C GLU A 186 17.04 -1.40 -11.23
N MET A 187 16.13 -1.75 -12.13
CA MET A 187 15.29 -0.78 -12.84
C MET A 187 14.42 0.04 -11.87
N LEU A 188 13.84 -0.58 -10.85
CA LEU A 188 13.01 0.08 -9.86
C LEU A 188 13.81 0.96 -8.89
N SER A 189 15.09 0.67 -8.68
CA SER A 189 15.98 1.45 -7.82
C SER A 189 16.25 2.87 -8.36
N ASN A 190 16.17 3.05 -9.68
CA ASN A 190 16.37 4.35 -10.29
C ASN A 190 15.14 5.24 -10.16
N THR A 191 15.08 6.07 -9.11
CA THR A 191 14.01 7.04 -8.88
C THR A 191 14.36 8.46 -9.32
N THR A 192 15.54 8.70 -9.89
CA THR A 192 16.09 10.02 -10.22
C THR A 192 15.13 10.93 -10.98
N ALA A 193 14.41 10.38 -11.96
CA ALA A 193 13.45 11.16 -12.74
C ALA A 193 12.21 11.59 -11.93
N LEU A 194 11.77 10.76 -10.97
CA LEU A 194 10.68 11.11 -10.06
C LEU A 194 11.14 12.10 -9.00
N ASP A 195 12.32 11.89 -8.43
CA ASP A 195 12.92 12.76 -7.41
C ASP A 195 13.10 14.19 -7.97
N LYS A 196 13.59 14.32 -9.21
CA LYS A 196 13.70 15.59 -9.90
C LYS A 196 12.34 16.29 -10.07
N LYS A 197 11.31 15.56 -10.51
CA LYS A 197 9.95 16.13 -10.65
C LYS A 197 9.35 16.54 -9.30
N ILE A 198 9.59 15.78 -8.25
CA ILE A 198 9.17 16.12 -6.89
C ILE A 198 9.85 17.40 -6.43
N GLU A 199 11.15 17.55 -6.66
CA GLU A 199 11.88 18.76 -6.33
C GLU A 199 11.39 19.98 -7.11
N GLU A 200 11.13 19.85 -8.42
CA GLU A 200 10.52 20.89 -9.25
C GLU A 200 9.16 21.34 -8.70
N GLN A 201 8.32 20.42 -8.22
CA GLN A 201 7.05 20.76 -7.58
C GLN A 201 7.22 21.47 -6.23
N TYR A 202 8.21 21.10 -5.42
CA TYR A 202 8.52 21.85 -4.20
C TYR A 202 8.96 23.28 -4.49
N ILE A 203 9.79 23.49 -5.50
CA ILE A 203 10.24 24.83 -5.91
C ILE A 203 9.02 25.66 -6.37
N GLN A 204 8.12 25.07 -7.15
CA GLN A 204 6.88 25.73 -7.58
C GLN A 204 5.99 26.12 -6.40
N LEU A 205 5.75 25.22 -5.45
CA LEU A 205 4.96 25.49 -4.25
C LEU A 205 5.55 26.59 -3.39
N ASN A 206 6.87 26.58 -3.21
CA ASN A 206 7.57 27.62 -2.46
C ASN A 206 7.46 28.99 -3.18
N GLY A 207 7.57 29.00 -4.51
CA GLY A 207 7.38 30.21 -5.31
C GLY A 207 5.95 30.77 -5.19
N LEU A 208 4.93 29.91 -5.26
CA LEU A 208 3.52 30.30 -5.03
C LEU A 208 3.30 30.84 -3.62
N ALA A 209 3.86 30.20 -2.60
CA ALA A 209 3.74 30.66 -1.23
C ALA A 209 4.38 32.03 -1.01
N ALA A 210 5.55 32.27 -1.60
CA ALA A 210 6.23 33.58 -1.57
C ALA A 210 5.40 34.66 -2.26
N ALA A 211 4.87 34.38 -3.46
CA ALA A 211 4.00 35.30 -4.21
C ALA A 211 2.72 35.64 -3.45
N MET A 212 2.09 34.65 -2.80
CA MET A 212 0.93 34.89 -1.94
C MET A 212 1.26 35.80 -0.74
N GLN A 213 2.40 35.57 -0.10
CA GLN A 213 2.84 36.40 1.02
C GLN A 213 3.13 37.84 0.59
N GLU A 214 3.77 38.04 -0.53
CA GLU A 214 4.03 39.36 -1.09
C GLU A 214 2.72 40.09 -1.43
N PHE A 215 1.78 39.42 -2.10
CA PHE A 215 0.46 39.96 -2.43
C PHE A 215 -0.33 40.39 -1.18
N ILE A 216 -0.28 39.57 -0.11
CA ILE A 216 -0.92 39.90 1.18
C ILE A 216 -0.26 41.15 1.80
N LYS A 217 1.07 41.27 1.78
CA LYS A 217 1.79 42.44 2.29
C LYS A 217 1.46 43.70 1.50
N GLU A 218 1.44 43.62 0.17
CA GLU A 218 1.07 44.73 -0.69
C GLU A 218 -0.35 45.23 -0.42
N ASN A 219 -1.32 44.31 -0.27
CA ASN A 219 -2.67 44.66 0.07
C ASN A 219 -2.81 45.28 1.48
N ALA A 220 -1.97 44.86 2.43
CA ALA A 220 -1.94 45.47 3.76
C ALA A 220 -1.40 46.90 3.75
N MET A 221 -0.47 47.21 2.84
CA MET A 221 0.09 48.57 2.68
C MET A 221 -0.78 49.48 1.84
N LYS A 222 -1.40 48.95 0.79
CA LYS A 222 -2.30 49.66 -0.13
C LYS A 222 -3.53 48.79 -0.39
N PRO A 223 -4.60 48.95 0.42
CA PRO A 223 -5.81 48.14 0.26
C PRO A 223 -6.34 48.26 -1.18
N GLN A 224 -6.55 47.09 -1.78
CA GLN A 224 -7.13 46.95 -3.09
C GLN A 224 -8.64 46.73 -2.97
N ASP A 225 -9.36 46.80 -4.11
CA ASP A 225 -10.76 46.41 -4.14
C ASP A 225 -10.97 44.99 -3.59
N GLU A 226 -11.98 44.83 -2.74
CA GLU A 226 -12.24 43.60 -2.01
C GLU A 226 -12.51 42.39 -2.95
N ASP A 227 -13.24 42.64 -4.05
CA ASP A 227 -13.56 41.61 -5.03
C ASP A 227 -12.32 41.18 -5.82
N PHE A 228 -11.45 42.13 -6.17
CA PHE A 228 -10.16 41.83 -6.79
C PHE A 228 -9.26 41.00 -5.89
N TYR A 229 -9.17 41.38 -4.62
CA TYR A 229 -8.38 40.63 -3.63
C TYR A 229 -8.88 39.18 -3.46
N LYS A 230 -10.21 39.03 -3.29
CA LYS A 230 -10.83 37.69 -3.17
C LYS A 230 -10.58 36.85 -4.39
N LYS A 231 -10.74 37.39 -5.58
CA LYS A 231 -10.51 36.70 -6.86
C LYS A 231 -9.05 36.24 -6.98
N LYS A 232 -8.11 37.14 -6.68
CA LYS A 232 -6.68 36.82 -6.78
C LYS A 232 -6.24 35.78 -5.75
N MET A 233 -6.73 35.86 -4.52
CA MET A 233 -6.49 34.85 -3.50
C MET A 233 -7.09 33.50 -3.85
N ALA A 234 -8.27 33.47 -4.45
CA ALA A 234 -8.89 32.22 -4.95
C ALA A 234 -8.06 31.58 -6.07
N GLU A 235 -7.51 32.40 -6.97
CA GLU A 235 -6.59 31.93 -8.02
C GLU A 235 -5.32 31.30 -7.45
N TYR A 236 -4.66 31.97 -6.50
CA TYR A 236 -3.47 31.42 -5.82
C TYR A 236 -3.79 30.11 -5.06
N ASN A 237 -4.91 30.07 -4.35
CA ASN A 237 -5.32 28.86 -3.63
C ASN A 237 -5.62 27.70 -4.59
N SER A 238 -6.21 27.98 -5.75
CA SER A 238 -6.46 26.96 -6.79
C SER A 238 -5.15 26.41 -7.36
N GLN A 239 -4.20 27.29 -7.70
CA GLN A 239 -2.89 26.89 -8.21
C GLN A 239 -2.10 26.08 -7.18
N LYS A 240 -2.15 26.50 -5.91
CA LYS A 240 -1.52 25.76 -4.79
C LYS A 240 -2.12 24.36 -4.65
N ALA A 241 -3.45 24.26 -4.63
CA ALA A 241 -4.13 22.96 -4.50
C ALA A 241 -3.80 22.01 -5.66
N GLU A 242 -3.72 22.52 -6.89
CA GLU A 242 -3.32 21.71 -8.04
C GLU A 242 -1.86 21.24 -7.93
N ALA A 243 -0.94 22.11 -7.55
CA ALA A 243 0.47 21.78 -7.36
C ALA A 243 0.66 20.76 -6.21
N GLU A 244 -0.07 20.90 -5.10
CA GLU A 244 -0.07 19.94 -3.98
C GLU A 244 -0.59 18.56 -4.43
N LYS A 245 -1.62 18.53 -5.26
CA LYS A 245 -2.15 17.28 -5.83
C LYS A 245 -1.12 16.59 -6.73
N VAL A 246 -0.46 17.34 -7.63
CA VAL A 246 0.59 16.80 -8.49
C VAL A 246 1.77 16.28 -7.66
N LEU A 247 2.17 17.00 -6.62
CA LEU A 247 3.22 16.56 -5.70
C LEU A 247 2.85 15.24 -5.02
N HIS A 248 1.63 15.14 -4.51
CA HIS A 248 1.13 13.92 -3.86
C HIS A 248 1.14 12.74 -4.83
N ASP A 249 0.62 12.92 -6.06
CA ASP A 249 0.62 11.88 -7.09
C ASP A 249 2.04 11.40 -7.46
N LEU A 250 3.02 12.30 -7.49
CA LEU A 250 4.41 11.94 -7.75
C LEU A 250 5.04 11.18 -6.58
N GLN A 251 4.76 11.61 -5.36
CA GLN A 251 5.21 10.92 -4.14
C GLN A 251 4.61 9.51 -4.03
N ASP A 252 3.32 9.35 -4.35
CA ASP A 252 2.66 8.05 -4.37
C ASP A 252 3.28 7.11 -5.42
N LYS A 253 3.56 7.63 -6.63
CA LYS A 253 4.26 6.85 -7.68
C LYS A 253 5.64 6.41 -7.24
N ARG A 254 6.39 7.29 -6.57
CA ARG A 254 7.71 6.97 -6.01
C ARG A 254 7.61 5.89 -4.92
N ALA A 255 6.68 6.06 -3.98
CA ALA A 255 6.44 5.10 -2.90
C ALA A 255 6.03 3.73 -3.45
N ALA A 256 5.11 3.66 -4.41
CA ALA A 256 4.69 2.42 -5.06
C ALA A 256 5.86 1.71 -5.77
N ARG A 257 6.73 2.47 -6.43
CA ARG A 257 7.93 1.94 -7.10
C ARG A 257 8.91 1.32 -6.11
N LEU A 258 9.22 2.02 -5.02
CA LEU A 258 10.10 1.52 -3.97
C LEU A 258 9.49 0.33 -3.21
N SER A 259 8.19 0.37 -2.95
CA SER A 259 7.46 -0.75 -2.35
C SER A 259 7.54 -2.02 -3.19
N ARG A 260 7.39 -1.90 -4.51
CA ARG A 260 7.55 -3.05 -5.43
C ARG A 260 8.98 -3.60 -5.42
N LYS A 261 9.98 -2.71 -5.37
CA LYS A 261 11.39 -3.08 -5.21
C LYS A 261 11.61 -3.91 -3.95
N GLU A 262 11.19 -3.41 -2.78
CA GLU A 262 11.38 -4.09 -1.50
C GLU A 262 10.70 -5.49 -1.47
N LEU A 263 9.54 -5.63 -2.11
CA LEU A 263 8.88 -6.93 -2.21
C LEU A 263 9.65 -7.92 -3.08
N LEU A 264 10.26 -7.46 -4.18
CA LEU A 264 11.10 -8.30 -5.03
C LEU A 264 12.43 -8.65 -4.36
N ASP A 265 13.07 -7.71 -3.68
CA ASP A 265 14.27 -7.97 -2.88
C ASP A 265 14.00 -9.02 -1.79
N GLY A 266 12.87 -8.91 -1.08
CA GLY A 266 12.44 -9.90 -0.10
C GLY A 266 12.17 -11.27 -0.71
N LEU A 267 11.60 -11.32 -1.93
CA LEU A 267 11.39 -12.57 -2.67
C LEU A 267 12.72 -13.23 -3.02
N VAL A 268 13.66 -12.46 -3.57
CA VAL A 268 14.99 -12.99 -3.96
C VAL A 268 15.70 -13.60 -2.75
N LYS A 269 15.72 -12.90 -1.60
CA LYS A 269 16.30 -13.41 -0.35
C LYS A 269 15.67 -14.75 0.08
N VAL A 270 14.34 -14.82 0.10
CA VAL A 270 13.63 -16.05 0.49
C VAL A 270 13.97 -17.21 -0.46
N LEU A 271 14.03 -16.95 -1.76
CA LEU A 271 14.36 -17.96 -2.75
C LEU A 271 15.82 -18.45 -2.63
N GLU A 272 16.74 -17.57 -2.31
CA GLU A 272 18.18 -17.91 -2.15
C GLU A 272 18.41 -18.73 -0.88
N GLU A 273 17.82 -18.30 0.25
CA GLU A 273 18.06 -18.90 1.55
C GLU A 273 17.34 -20.24 1.74
N ASN A 274 16.05 -20.29 1.37
CA ASN A 274 15.16 -21.39 1.73
C ASN A 274 14.74 -22.26 0.53
N GLY A 275 14.94 -21.78 -0.69
CA GLY A 275 14.38 -22.39 -1.87
C GLY A 275 12.84 -22.28 -1.92
N ILE A 276 12.22 -23.01 -2.86
CA ILE A 276 10.76 -23.09 -3.00
C ILE A 276 10.29 -24.41 -2.43
N LEU A 277 9.50 -24.38 -1.35
CA LEU A 277 8.78 -25.54 -0.84
C LEU A 277 7.63 -25.86 -1.81
N ILE A 278 7.67 -27.05 -2.41
CA ILE A 278 6.70 -27.49 -3.42
C ILE A 278 5.58 -28.34 -2.78
N ASP A 279 5.74 -28.78 -1.54
CA ASP A 279 4.85 -29.76 -0.92
C ASP A 279 3.62 -29.12 -0.27
N LYS A 280 3.72 -27.86 0.12
CA LYS A 280 2.68 -27.15 0.87
C LYS A 280 2.52 -25.73 0.37
N PHE A 281 1.29 -25.23 0.51
CA PHE A 281 1.01 -23.82 0.28
C PHE A 281 1.71 -22.96 1.34
N ASP A 282 2.57 -22.07 0.87
CA ASP A 282 3.28 -21.09 1.68
C ASP A 282 2.66 -19.71 1.48
N GLU A 283 2.11 -19.14 2.56
CA GLU A 283 1.47 -17.82 2.53
C GLU A 283 2.47 -16.68 2.30
N GLN A 284 3.69 -16.80 2.83
CA GLN A 284 4.72 -15.78 2.65
C GLN A 284 5.17 -15.74 1.19
N LEU A 285 5.44 -16.91 0.62
CA LEU A 285 5.81 -17.05 -0.78
C LEU A 285 4.69 -16.55 -1.71
N TRP A 286 3.43 -16.89 -1.42
CA TRP A 286 2.26 -16.35 -2.14
C TRP A 286 2.25 -14.82 -2.13
N ARG A 287 2.48 -14.20 -0.98
CA ARG A 287 2.48 -12.72 -0.84
C ARG A 287 3.61 -12.06 -1.61
N LEU A 288 4.78 -12.67 -1.59
CA LEU A 288 5.97 -12.14 -2.25
C LEU A 288 5.94 -12.39 -3.77
N MET A 289 5.51 -13.58 -4.23
CA MET A 289 5.53 -13.94 -5.65
C MET A 289 4.35 -13.38 -6.44
N VAL A 290 3.12 -13.55 -5.93
CA VAL A 290 1.90 -13.30 -6.72
C VAL A 290 1.51 -11.84 -6.67
N GLU A 291 1.39 -11.20 -7.83
CA GLU A 291 0.79 -9.88 -7.98
C GLU A 291 -0.73 -10.00 -8.09
N LYS A 292 -1.22 -10.78 -9.07
CA LYS A 292 -2.63 -11.09 -9.30
C LYS A 292 -2.79 -12.47 -9.91
N VAL A 293 -4.00 -13.02 -9.84
CA VAL A 293 -4.41 -14.23 -10.54
C VAL A 293 -5.65 -13.90 -11.36
N THR A 294 -5.57 -14.04 -12.67
CA THR A 294 -6.70 -13.84 -13.57
C THR A 294 -7.44 -15.18 -13.71
N VAL A 295 -8.74 -15.13 -13.48
CA VAL A 295 -9.65 -16.28 -13.57
C VAL A 295 -10.42 -16.20 -14.86
N ASP A 296 -10.26 -17.19 -15.73
CA ASP A 296 -10.94 -17.22 -17.01
C ASP A 296 -12.35 -17.83 -16.94
N THR A 297 -13.10 -17.67 -18.01
CA THR A 297 -14.48 -18.16 -18.13
C THR A 297 -14.58 -19.68 -18.13
N ASP A 298 -13.53 -20.37 -18.54
CA ASP A 298 -13.39 -21.84 -18.47
C ASP A 298 -12.82 -22.35 -17.14
N GLY A 299 -12.47 -21.42 -16.21
CA GLY A 299 -11.93 -21.74 -14.89
C GLY A 299 -10.41 -21.88 -14.82
N LYS A 300 -9.70 -21.62 -15.91
CA LYS A 300 -8.23 -21.56 -15.90
C LYS A 300 -7.73 -20.38 -15.08
N LEU A 301 -6.57 -20.55 -14.45
CA LEU A 301 -5.93 -19.55 -13.62
C LEU A 301 -4.61 -19.10 -14.25
N THR A 302 -4.51 -17.81 -14.56
CA THR A 302 -3.24 -17.22 -15.00
C THR A 302 -2.65 -16.42 -13.84
N PHE A 303 -1.52 -16.87 -13.35
CA PHE A 303 -0.76 -16.22 -12.29
C PHE A 303 0.17 -15.17 -12.88
N THR A 304 -0.07 -13.90 -12.60
CA THR A 304 0.88 -12.83 -12.89
C THR A 304 1.78 -12.66 -11.68
N LEU A 305 3.06 -12.95 -11.84
CA LEU A 305 4.06 -12.82 -10.78
C LEU A 305 4.59 -11.38 -10.72
N ARG A 306 5.23 -11.01 -9.61
CA ARG A 306 5.70 -9.62 -9.41
C ARG A 306 6.82 -9.19 -10.35
N ASN A 307 7.57 -10.13 -10.92
CA ASN A 307 8.51 -9.87 -11.98
C ASN A 307 7.84 -9.72 -13.37
N GLY A 308 6.51 -9.76 -13.44
CA GLY A 308 5.75 -9.64 -14.67
C GLY A 308 5.59 -10.94 -15.46
N MET A 309 6.18 -12.05 -15.01
CA MET A 309 5.99 -13.37 -15.65
C MET A 309 4.54 -13.83 -15.46
N GLU A 310 3.94 -14.39 -16.50
CA GLU A 310 2.61 -14.99 -16.46
C GLU A 310 2.71 -16.49 -16.63
N ILE A 311 2.07 -17.24 -15.74
CA ILE A 311 2.06 -18.71 -15.74
C ILE A 311 0.60 -19.17 -15.66
N GLU A 312 0.15 -19.90 -16.69
CA GLU A 312 -1.17 -20.55 -16.69
C GLU A 312 -1.07 -21.89 -15.93
N ALA A 313 -2.05 -22.15 -15.02
CA ALA A 313 -2.09 -23.37 -14.21
C ALA A 313 -3.51 -23.94 -14.11
#